data_7144c949a5b7677b69f1a6b6c0ad9e70
#
_entry.id   7144c949a5b7677b69f1a6b6c0ad9e70
#
_cell.length_a   1.000
_cell.length_b   1.000
_cell.length_c   1.000
_cell.angle_alpha   90.00
_cell.angle_beta   90.00
_cell.angle_gamma   90.00
#
_symmetry.space_group_name_H-M   'P 1'
#
loop_
_entity.id
_entity.type
_entity.pdbx_description
1 polymer ?
#
loop_
_entity_poly.entity_id
_entity_poly.type
_entity_poly.pdbx_seq_one_letter_code
_entity_poly.pdbx_strand_id
1 'polypeptide(L)'
;YYNNEKAYKDTIKKGWMYTGDAGFFDEKGRLNVLDRVNDIAVKSDGVKFSPQNIENKLKFSPYVGEAVVIGSEKPYLTAIICIRFSIVSKLAEKLQLPFTSYTGLAAHKEIYKLIEDEIKKVNEQLPDNTKIAKFLLLFKELEADDGELTRTRKVRRSVINSRYKDIIKDLYLDKDTATINTEFTLEDGRKSKISATMEIRHLIKTSNTKVKKPFSTSKKSGKGKK
;
A
#
# COMPACT_ATOMS: atom_id res chain seq x y z
N TYR A 1 30.13 -1.83 -13.32
CA TYR A 1 29.51 -3.18 -13.53
C TYR A 1 30.58 -4.12 -14.09
N TYR A 2 31.22 -4.87 -13.21
CA TYR A 2 32.27 -5.82 -13.59
C TYR A 2 31.69 -6.89 -14.54
N ASN A 3 32.33 -7.06 -15.70
CA ASN A 3 31.91 -8.00 -16.76
C ASN A 3 30.45 -7.95 -17.22
N ASN A 4 29.78 -6.77 -17.14
CA ASN A 4 28.41 -6.60 -17.59
C ASN A 4 28.28 -5.33 -18.46
N GLU A 5 28.73 -5.42 -19.72
CA GLU A 5 28.67 -4.31 -20.67
C GLU A 5 27.24 -3.83 -20.97
N LYS A 6 26.27 -4.75 -20.98
CA LYS A 6 24.87 -4.39 -21.22
C LYS A 6 24.36 -3.49 -20.10
N ALA A 7 24.55 -3.87 -18.84
CA ALA A 7 24.17 -3.05 -17.70
C ALA A 7 24.91 -1.72 -17.67
N TYR A 8 26.17 -1.69 -18.07
CA TYR A 8 26.93 -0.45 -18.19
C TYR A 8 26.32 0.49 -19.24
N LYS A 9 26.05 0.01 -20.45
CA LYS A 9 25.44 0.79 -21.54
C LYS A 9 24.05 1.27 -21.21
N ASP A 10 23.26 0.48 -20.48
CA ASP A 10 21.89 0.84 -20.04
C ASP A 10 21.92 1.92 -18.96
N THR A 11 22.94 1.92 -18.11
CA THR A 11 23.06 2.82 -16.95
C THR A 11 23.79 4.11 -17.29
N ILE A 12 24.84 4.07 -18.14
CA ILE A 12 25.63 5.24 -18.50
C ILE A 12 25.21 5.74 -19.88
N LYS A 13 24.67 6.96 -19.93
CA LYS A 13 24.24 7.62 -21.17
C LYS A 13 24.81 9.02 -21.23
N LYS A 14 25.53 9.35 -22.31
CA LYS A 14 26.13 10.68 -22.54
C LYS A 14 26.98 11.18 -21.36
N GLY A 15 27.74 10.28 -20.72
CA GLY A 15 28.59 10.62 -19.58
C GLY A 15 27.88 10.73 -18.23
N TRP A 16 26.54 10.53 -18.18
CA TRP A 16 25.74 10.56 -16.97
C TRP A 16 25.36 9.16 -16.54
N MET A 17 25.44 8.92 -15.23
CA MET A 17 24.95 7.68 -14.61
C MET A 17 23.49 7.84 -14.22
N TYR A 18 22.61 7.01 -14.81
CA TYR A 18 21.20 6.93 -14.47
C TYR A 18 21.03 5.91 -13.35
N THR A 19 20.81 6.37 -12.12
CA THR A 19 20.69 5.51 -10.94
C THR A 19 19.39 4.70 -10.93
N GLY A 20 18.37 5.16 -11.65
CA GLY A 20 17.03 4.58 -11.62
C GLY A 20 16.23 5.03 -10.40
N ASP A 21 16.71 6.03 -9.68
CA ASP A 21 16.01 6.63 -8.54
C ASP A 21 15.19 7.84 -8.99
N ALA A 22 14.03 8.05 -8.36
CA ALA A 22 13.20 9.23 -8.51
C ALA A 22 13.38 10.14 -7.30
N GLY A 23 13.52 11.44 -7.54
CA GLY A 23 13.69 12.43 -6.48
C GLY A 23 13.35 13.83 -6.98
N PHE A 24 13.45 14.80 -6.08
CA PHE A 24 13.29 16.21 -6.38
C PHE A 24 14.23 17.06 -5.50
N PHE A 25 14.54 18.25 -5.96
CA PHE A 25 15.25 19.24 -5.14
C PHE A 25 14.24 20.08 -4.37
N ASP A 26 14.46 20.25 -3.07
CA ASP A 26 13.67 21.16 -2.26
C ASP A 26 14.07 22.64 -2.49
N GLU A 27 13.36 23.58 -1.85
CA GLU A 27 13.61 25.02 -1.96
C GLU A 27 15.03 25.43 -1.53
N LYS A 28 15.70 24.59 -0.75
CA LYS A 28 17.10 24.80 -0.30
C LYS A 28 18.12 24.10 -1.18
N GLY A 29 17.69 23.53 -2.31
CA GLY A 29 18.55 22.79 -3.25
C GLY A 29 19.02 21.42 -2.76
N ARG A 30 18.36 20.84 -1.74
CA ARG A 30 18.71 19.50 -1.22
C ARG A 30 17.96 18.44 -2.01
N LEU A 31 18.68 17.41 -2.45
CA LEU A 31 18.07 16.27 -3.14
C LEU A 31 17.27 15.42 -2.14
N ASN A 32 16.00 15.27 -2.42
CA ASN A 32 15.10 14.33 -1.73
C ASN A 32 14.83 13.14 -2.63
N VAL A 33 15.42 11.99 -2.30
CA VAL A 33 15.15 10.73 -3.01
C VAL A 33 13.84 10.14 -2.48
N LEU A 34 12.92 9.83 -3.39
CA LEU A 34 11.58 9.32 -3.04
C LEU A 34 11.53 7.79 -3.11
N ASP A 35 11.96 7.23 -4.25
CA ASP A 35 11.81 5.81 -4.55
C ASP A 35 12.59 5.43 -5.81
N ARG A 36 12.57 4.16 -6.22
CA ARG A 36 12.96 3.75 -7.56
C ARG A 36 11.94 4.24 -8.59
N VAL A 37 12.39 4.66 -9.77
CA VAL A 37 11.49 5.11 -10.86
C VAL A 37 10.44 4.05 -11.19
N ASN A 38 10.81 2.76 -11.17
CA ASN A 38 9.91 1.66 -11.45
C ASN A 38 8.88 1.39 -10.34
N ASP A 39 9.11 1.91 -9.13
CA ASP A 39 8.22 1.74 -7.98
C ASP A 39 7.26 2.93 -7.81
N ILE A 40 7.44 3.99 -8.62
CA ILE A 40 6.49 5.10 -8.69
C ILE A 40 5.20 4.61 -9.33
N ALA A 41 4.12 4.73 -8.59
CA ALA A 41 2.78 4.37 -9.03
C ALA A 41 2.04 5.59 -9.61
N VAL A 42 1.05 5.32 -10.48
CA VAL A 42 0.23 6.36 -11.10
C VAL A 42 -1.24 6.08 -10.81
N LYS A 43 -1.95 7.05 -10.25
CA LYS A 43 -3.40 7.00 -10.06
C LYS A 43 -4.16 7.09 -11.39
N SER A 44 -5.45 6.79 -11.36
CA SER A 44 -6.31 6.88 -12.55
C SER A 44 -6.45 8.29 -13.14
N ASP A 45 -6.16 9.34 -12.35
CA ASP A 45 -6.14 10.75 -12.75
C ASP A 45 -4.76 11.22 -13.26
N GLY A 46 -3.77 10.32 -13.35
CA GLY A 46 -2.41 10.62 -13.81
C GLY A 46 -1.46 11.11 -12.72
N VAL A 47 -1.92 11.29 -11.48
CA VAL A 47 -1.07 11.71 -10.36
C VAL A 47 -0.08 10.60 -10.01
N LYS A 48 1.20 10.95 -9.99
CA LYS A 48 2.31 10.07 -9.60
C LYS A 48 2.51 10.12 -8.08
N PHE A 49 2.78 8.99 -7.48
CA PHE A 49 3.12 8.90 -6.05
C PHE A 49 4.07 7.74 -5.78
N SER A 50 4.83 7.82 -4.69
CA SER A 50 5.63 6.70 -4.19
C SER A 50 4.88 6.01 -3.06
N PRO A 51 4.38 4.79 -3.27
CA PRO A 51 3.77 4.01 -2.20
C PRO A 51 4.73 3.79 -1.02
N GLN A 52 5.99 3.42 -1.31
CA GLN A 52 7.00 3.13 -0.30
C GLN A 52 7.33 4.36 0.57
N ASN A 53 7.36 5.57 -0.01
CA ASN A 53 7.59 6.79 0.76
C ASN A 53 6.46 7.02 1.79
N ILE A 54 5.20 6.84 1.36
CA ILE A 54 4.03 6.98 2.26
C ILE A 54 4.03 5.88 3.32
N GLU A 55 4.33 4.63 2.94
CA GLU A 55 4.43 3.49 3.86
C GLU A 55 5.53 3.70 4.91
N ASN A 56 6.69 4.22 4.49
CA ASN A 56 7.76 4.54 5.42
C ASN A 56 7.34 5.63 6.43
N LYS A 57 6.61 6.67 5.98
CA LYS A 57 6.06 7.69 6.90
C LYS A 57 5.10 7.07 7.92
N LEU A 58 4.23 6.14 7.50
CA LEU A 58 3.33 5.42 8.42
C LEU A 58 4.10 4.57 9.43
N LYS A 59 5.18 3.91 9.00
CA LYS A 59 6.02 3.04 9.85
C LYS A 59 6.91 3.81 10.84
N PHE A 60 7.00 5.13 10.76
CA PHE A 60 7.58 5.94 11.85
C PHE A 60 6.73 5.91 13.10
N SER A 61 5.42 5.66 12.99
CA SER A 61 4.59 5.41 14.16
C SER A 61 5.03 4.12 14.87
N PRO A 62 5.19 4.12 16.19
CA PRO A 62 5.53 2.92 16.94
C PRO A 62 4.44 1.84 16.87
N TYR A 63 3.20 2.23 16.56
CA TYR A 63 2.03 1.35 16.53
C TYR A 63 1.85 0.61 15.22
N VAL A 64 2.46 1.11 14.12
CA VAL A 64 2.38 0.51 12.79
C VAL A 64 3.53 -0.48 12.61
N GLY A 65 3.21 -1.75 12.39
CA GLY A 65 4.17 -2.81 12.08
C GLY A 65 4.55 -2.80 10.61
N GLU A 66 3.54 -2.94 9.75
CA GLU A 66 3.67 -2.83 8.29
C GLU A 66 2.50 -2.03 7.72
N ALA A 67 2.74 -1.40 6.57
CA ALA A 67 1.75 -0.66 5.82
C ALA A 67 1.88 -0.96 4.33
N VAL A 68 0.74 -1.14 3.65
CA VAL A 68 0.68 -1.32 2.20
C VAL A 68 -0.26 -0.28 1.62
N VAL A 69 0.31 0.68 0.89
CA VAL A 69 -0.45 1.74 0.22
C VAL A 69 -0.80 1.30 -1.19
N ILE A 70 -2.09 1.38 -1.52
CA ILE A 70 -2.68 0.95 -2.77
C ILE A 70 -3.32 2.16 -3.45
N GLY A 71 -3.05 2.35 -4.74
CA GLY A 71 -3.55 3.51 -5.48
C GLY A 71 -3.23 3.48 -6.97
N SER A 72 -2.42 2.50 -7.43
CA SER A 72 -2.11 2.37 -8.87
C SER A 72 -3.38 2.12 -9.67
N GLU A 73 -3.63 2.95 -10.67
CA GLU A 73 -4.82 2.93 -11.53
C GLU A 73 -6.15 3.10 -10.75
N LYS A 74 -6.08 3.65 -9.53
CA LYS A 74 -7.24 3.87 -8.67
C LYS A 74 -7.53 5.37 -8.49
N PRO A 75 -8.78 5.74 -8.14
CA PRO A 75 -9.17 7.14 -8.00
C PRO A 75 -8.58 7.83 -6.77
N TYR A 76 -8.25 7.08 -5.73
CA TYR A 76 -7.68 7.59 -4.48
C TYR A 76 -6.78 6.54 -3.83
N LEU A 77 -6.00 6.94 -2.84
CA LEU A 77 -5.14 6.04 -2.09
C LEU A 77 -5.90 5.38 -0.95
N THR A 78 -5.61 4.10 -0.74
CA THR A 78 -6.07 3.33 0.41
C THR A 78 -4.89 2.65 1.07
N ALA A 79 -5.03 2.25 2.34
CA ALA A 79 -3.99 1.55 3.06
C ALA A 79 -4.51 0.29 3.75
N ILE A 80 -3.73 -0.77 3.69
CA ILE A 80 -3.83 -1.96 4.54
C ILE A 80 -2.74 -1.81 5.59
N ILE A 81 -3.11 -1.81 6.87
CA ILE A 81 -2.19 -1.58 7.98
C ILE A 81 -2.13 -2.84 8.85
N CYS A 82 -0.92 -3.26 9.18
CA CYS A 82 -0.66 -4.24 10.23
C CYS A 82 -0.19 -3.50 11.47
N ILE A 83 -0.84 -3.76 12.62
CA ILE A 83 -0.41 -3.20 13.89
C ILE A 83 0.90 -3.85 14.35
N ARG A 84 1.73 -3.11 15.08
CA ARG A 84 2.91 -3.68 15.75
C ARG A 84 2.47 -4.34 17.04
N PHE A 85 2.18 -5.64 16.98
CA PHE A 85 1.56 -6.38 18.08
C PHE A 85 2.30 -6.23 19.40
N SER A 86 3.62 -6.34 19.40
CA SER A 86 4.45 -6.23 20.61
C SER A 86 4.35 -4.89 21.36
N ILE A 87 3.95 -3.83 20.68
CA ILE A 87 3.75 -2.49 21.28
C ILE A 87 2.28 -2.25 21.58
N VAL A 88 1.40 -2.59 20.63
CA VAL A 88 -0.03 -2.34 20.76
C VAL A 88 -0.65 -3.22 21.85
N SER A 89 -0.17 -4.46 22.05
CA SER A 89 -0.63 -5.33 23.15
C SER A 89 -0.32 -4.72 24.52
N LYS A 90 0.89 -4.20 24.72
CA LYS A 90 1.27 -3.52 25.98
C LYS A 90 0.43 -2.25 26.21
N LEU A 91 0.12 -1.51 25.15
CA LEU A 91 -0.78 -0.36 25.27
C LEU A 91 -2.19 -0.80 25.64
N ALA A 92 -2.71 -1.85 25.02
CA ALA A 92 -4.03 -2.40 25.32
C ALA A 92 -4.13 -2.89 26.76
N GLU A 93 -3.11 -3.58 27.29
CA GLU A 93 -3.02 -3.97 28.70
C GLU A 93 -3.07 -2.75 29.62
N LYS A 94 -2.29 -1.71 29.32
CA LYS A 94 -2.29 -0.46 30.09
C LYS A 94 -3.64 0.24 30.08
N LEU A 95 -4.37 0.16 28.95
CA LEU A 95 -5.72 0.72 28.78
C LEU A 95 -6.82 -0.24 29.24
N GLN A 96 -6.48 -1.40 29.78
CA GLN A 96 -7.41 -2.46 30.21
C GLN A 96 -8.38 -2.91 29.11
N LEU A 97 -7.93 -2.90 27.84
CA LEU A 97 -8.71 -3.37 26.71
C LEU A 97 -8.67 -4.91 26.65
N PRO A 98 -9.81 -5.59 26.59
CA PRO A 98 -9.84 -7.05 26.49
C PRO A 98 -9.43 -7.51 25.10
N PHE A 99 -8.45 -8.40 25.01
CA PHE A 99 -8.07 -9.09 23.78
C PHE A 99 -7.45 -10.46 24.08
N THR A 100 -7.53 -11.39 23.14
CA THR A 100 -6.97 -12.74 23.27
C THR A 100 -6.02 -13.09 22.12
N SER A 101 -6.03 -12.30 21.05
CA SER A 101 -5.26 -12.58 19.85
C SER A 101 -4.94 -11.28 19.10
N TYR A 102 -4.01 -11.38 18.13
CA TYR A 102 -3.73 -10.30 17.20
C TYR A 102 -5.01 -9.84 16.49
N THR A 103 -5.80 -10.78 15.96
CA THR A 103 -7.04 -10.49 15.23
C THR A 103 -8.05 -9.71 16.09
N GLY A 104 -8.24 -10.14 17.35
CA GLY A 104 -9.11 -9.45 18.30
C GLY A 104 -8.63 -8.02 18.59
N LEU A 105 -7.31 -7.85 18.78
CA LEU A 105 -6.72 -6.54 19.01
C LEU A 105 -6.81 -5.64 17.80
N ALA A 106 -6.52 -6.14 16.60
CA ALA A 106 -6.66 -5.39 15.34
C ALA A 106 -8.10 -5.00 15.02
N ALA A 107 -9.10 -5.73 15.52
CA ALA A 107 -10.52 -5.40 15.37
C ALA A 107 -11.05 -4.42 16.44
N HIS A 108 -10.23 -4.06 17.44
CA HIS A 108 -10.68 -3.24 18.56
C HIS A 108 -10.85 -1.77 18.15
N LYS A 109 -11.98 -1.16 18.51
CA LYS A 109 -12.33 0.23 18.09
C LYS A 109 -11.30 1.27 18.52
N GLU A 110 -10.75 1.13 19.74
CA GLU A 110 -9.72 2.05 20.25
C GLU A 110 -8.41 1.94 19.46
N ILE A 111 -8.07 0.73 19.00
CA ILE A 111 -6.90 0.53 18.16
C ILE A 111 -7.11 1.09 16.76
N TYR A 112 -8.32 0.94 16.19
CA TYR A 112 -8.68 1.61 14.95
C TYR A 112 -8.55 3.13 15.09
N LYS A 113 -9.05 3.71 16.19
CA LYS A 113 -8.95 5.15 16.47
C LYS A 113 -7.49 5.60 16.59
N LEU A 114 -6.67 4.84 17.30
CA LEU A 114 -5.23 5.11 17.44
C LEU A 114 -4.54 5.17 16.07
N ILE A 115 -4.74 4.16 15.22
CA ILE A 115 -4.13 4.09 13.89
C ILE A 115 -4.72 5.17 12.97
N GLU A 116 -6.01 5.46 13.07
CA GLU A 116 -6.64 6.57 12.34
C GLU A 116 -5.94 7.90 12.61
N ASP A 117 -5.64 8.20 13.87
CA ASP A 117 -4.97 9.43 14.27
C ASP A 117 -3.51 9.47 13.75
N GLU A 118 -2.81 8.34 13.73
CA GLU A 118 -1.48 8.24 13.10
C GLU A 118 -1.51 8.48 11.59
N ILE A 119 -2.51 7.91 10.89
CA ILE A 119 -2.66 8.15 9.45
C ILE A 119 -3.01 9.62 9.16
N LYS A 120 -3.83 10.27 9.98
CA LYS A 120 -4.15 11.69 9.85
C LYS A 120 -2.90 12.56 9.94
N LYS A 121 -2.00 12.30 10.89
CA LYS A 121 -0.70 12.98 11.01
C LYS A 121 0.16 12.84 9.75
N VAL A 122 0.16 11.66 9.14
CA VAL A 122 0.86 11.44 7.86
C VAL A 122 0.17 12.19 6.73
N ASN A 123 -1.16 12.16 6.66
CA ASN A 123 -1.95 12.85 5.65
C ASN A 123 -1.73 14.39 5.69
N GLU A 124 -1.48 14.98 6.85
CA GLU A 124 -1.14 16.41 6.98
C GLU A 124 0.17 16.77 6.26
N GLN A 125 1.08 15.80 6.09
CA GLN A 125 2.37 15.97 5.42
C GLN A 125 2.33 15.62 3.93
N LEU A 126 1.18 15.14 3.43
CA LEU A 126 1.02 14.71 2.05
C LEU A 126 0.23 15.75 1.24
N PRO A 127 0.54 15.90 -0.07
CA PRO A 127 -0.31 16.66 -0.97
C PRO A 127 -1.74 16.11 -0.97
N ASP A 128 -2.73 16.97 -1.13
CA ASP A 128 -4.16 16.60 -1.05
C ASP A 128 -4.56 15.45 -1.98
N ASN A 129 -3.97 15.41 -3.15
CA ASN A 129 -4.22 14.39 -4.17
C ASN A 129 -3.55 13.04 -3.91
N THR A 130 -2.70 12.95 -2.86
CA THR A 130 -2.00 11.71 -2.44
C THR A 130 -2.29 11.31 -1.01
N LYS A 131 -3.26 11.95 -0.36
CA LYS A 131 -3.74 11.55 0.96
C LYS A 131 -4.44 10.19 0.93
N ILE A 132 -4.27 9.43 1.99
CA ILE A 132 -4.96 8.15 2.19
C ILE A 132 -6.42 8.46 2.52
N ALA A 133 -7.34 7.98 1.70
CA ALA A 133 -8.76 8.22 1.85
C ALA A 133 -9.48 7.17 2.70
N LYS A 134 -9.05 5.91 2.63
CA LYS A 134 -9.60 4.80 3.42
C LYS A 134 -8.49 3.87 3.88
N PHE A 135 -8.72 3.20 4.99
CA PHE A 135 -7.84 2.15 5.47
C PHE A 135 -8.60 1.04 6.18
N LEU A 136 -7.93 -0.08 6.38
CA LEU A 136 -8.35 -1.15 7.27
C LEU A 136 -7.13 -1.71 8.03
N LEU A 137 -7.40 -2.34 9.17
CA LEU A 137 -6.41 -3.10 9.91
C LEU A 137 -6.47 -4.56 9.48
N LEU A 138 -5.32 -5.10 9.03
CA LEU A 138 -5.25 -6.49 8.62
C LEU A 138 -5.36 -7.39 9.85
N PHE A 139 -6.03 -8.51 9.73
CA PHE A 139 -6.31 -9.47 10.81
C PHE A 139 -5.07 -10.26 11.26
N LYS A 140 -3.92 -10.13 10.57
CA LYS A 140 -2.62 -10.76 10.88
C LYS A 140 -1.47 -9.84 10.50
N GLU A 141 -0.27 -10.14 10.99
CA GLU A 141 0.97 -9.53 10.47
C GLU A 141 1.33 -10.11 9.09
N LEU A 142 2.06 -9.33 8.30
CA LEU A 142 2.63 -9.83 7.05
C LEU A 142 3.90 -10.63 7.36
N GLU A 143 4.05 -11.80 6.72
CA GLU A 143 5.14 -12.72 6.99
C GLU A 143 5.96 -13.07 5.74
N ALA A 144 7.25 -13.34 5.98
CA ALA A 144 8.16 -13.75 4.92
C ALA A 144 7.87 -15.20 4.45
N ASP A 145 7.48 -16.06 5.37
CA ASP A 145 7.19 -17.47 5.09
C ASP A 145 5.93 -17.63 4.23
N ASP A 146 4.96 -16.75 4.40
CA ASP A 146 3.80 -16.62 3.52
C ASP A 146 4.14 -15.99 2.15
N GLY A 147 5.39 -15.59 1.94
CA GLY A 147 5.83 -14.92 0.73
C GLY A 147 5.36 -13.47 0.59
N GLU A 148 4.74 -12.89 1.62
CA GLU A 148 4.21 -11.51 1.63
C GLU A 148 5.31 -10.47 1.77
N LEU A 149 6.37 -10.84 2.48
CA LEU A 149 7.60 -10.05 2.63
C LEU A 149 8.79 -10.76 1.99
N THR A 150 9.79 -9.99 1.61
CA THR A 150 11.12 -10.53 1.31
C THR A 150 11.86 -10.85 2.61
N ARG A 151 13.00 -11.56 2.52
CA ARG A 151 13.89 -11.78 3.68
C ARG A 151 14.40 -10.48 4.30
N THR A 152 14.44 -9.39 3.53
CA THR A 152 14.79 -8.04 3.99
C THR A 152 13.57 -7.22 4.43
N ARG A 153 12.44 -7.87 4.68
CA ARG A 153 11.17 -7.28 5.14
C ARG A 153 10.58 -6.22 4.18
N LYS A 154 10.82 -6.35 2.88
CA LYS A 154 10.15 -5.52 1.87
C LYS A 154 8.86 -6.20 1.42
N VAL A 155 7.77 -5.45 1.31
CA VAL A 155 6.46 -5.92 0.84
C VAL A 155 6.55 -6.41 -0.61
N ARG A 156 6.08 -7.64 -0.85
CA ARG A 156 5.92 -8.20 -2.19
C ARG A 156 4.55 -7.83 -2.75
N ARG A 157 4.46 -6.67 -3.39
CA ARG A 157 3.20 -6.08 -3.88
C ARG A 157 2.38 -7.01 -4.76
N SER A 158 3.02 -7.81 -5.62
CA SER A 158 2.33 -8.76 -6.48
C SER A 158 1.61 -9.84 -5.66
N VAL A 159 2.23 -10.33 -4.60
CA VAL A 159 1.64 -11.32 -3.68
C VAL A 159 0.48 -10.68 -2.91
N ILE A 160 0.67 -9.48 -2.37
CA ILE A 160 -0.38 -8.75 -1.65
C ILE A 160 -1.59 -8.50 -2.57
N ASN A 161 -1.36 -7.98 -3.77
CA ASN A 161 -2.43 -7.70 -4.73
C ASN A 161 -3.21 -8.96 -5.14
N SER A 162 -2.54 -10.11 -5.23
CA SER A 162 -3.20 -11.39 -5.55
C SER A 162 -3.95 -11.95 -4.36
N ARG A 163 -3.29 -12.06 -3.19
CA ARG A 163 -3.86 -12.70 -1.99
C ARG A 163 -5.01 -11.89 -1.39
N TYR A 164 -4.87 -10.57 -1.34
CA TYR A 164 -5.86 -9.65 -0.75
C TYR A 164 -6.74 -8.95 -1.78
N LYS A 165 -6.86 -9.51 -2.98
CA LYS A 165 -7.63 -8.95 -4.10
C LYS A 165 -9.04 -8.54 -3.71
N ASP A 166 -9.75 -9.36 -2.95
CA ASP A 166 -11.14 -9.10 -2.55
C ASP A 166 -11.22 -7.97 -1.53
N ILE A 167 -10.32 -7.93 -0.54
CA ILE A 167 -10.18 -6.84 0.42
C ILE A 167 -9.87 -5.52 -0.31
N ILE A 168 -8.93 -5.56 -1.24
CA ILE A 168 -8.56 -4.39 -2.05
C ILE A 168 -9.76 -3.91 -2.86
N LYS A 169 -10.54 -4.82 -3.45
CA LYS A 169 -11.78 -4.47 -4.16
C LYS A 169 -12.78 -3.78 -3.24
N ASP A 170 -12.98 -4.31 -2.05
CA ASP A 170 -13.94 -3.77 -1.07
C ASP A 170 -13.55 -2.37 -0.60
N LEU A 171 -12.26 -2.04 -0.46
CA LEU A 171 -11.75 -0.70 -0.14
C LEU A 171 -12.17 0.38 -1.17
N TYR A 172 -12.39 -0.02 -2.43
CA TYR A 172 -12.84 0.90 -3.51
C TYR A 172 -14.35 0.86 -3.77
N LEU A 173 -15.07 0.02 -3.04
CA LEU A 173 -16.52 0.02 -3.04
C LEU A 173 -17.05 0.91 -1.90
N ASP A 174 -18.36 1.20 -1.94
CA ASP A 174 -19.05 1.92 -0.86
C ASP A 174 -19.48 0.93 0.23
N LYS A 175 -18.47 0.44 0.96
CA LYS A 175 -18.62 -0.55 2.04
C LYS A 175 -17.88 -0.08 3.29
N ASP A 176 -18.42 -0.45 4.43
CA ASP A 176 -17.81 -0.20 5.75
C ASP A 176 -17.03 -1.42 6.28
N THR A 177 -17.08 -2.54 5.57
CA THR A 177 -16.38 -3.76 5.94
C THR A 177 -15.81 -4.48 4.74
N ALA A 178 -14.70 -5.18 4.94
CA ALA A 178 -14.12 -6.11 4.00
C ALA A 178 -14.01 -7.49 4.64
N THR A 179 -14.34 -8.54 3.90
CA THR A 179 -14.27 -9.91 4.38
C THR A 179 -13.29 -10.71 3.54
N ILE A 180 -12.45 -11.47 4.20
CA ILE A 180 -11.55 -12.42 3.56
C ILE A 180 -11.89 -13.84 3.98
N ASN A 181 -11.90 -14.75 3.01
CA ASN A 181 -11.92 -16.19 3.22
C ASN A 181 -10.67 -16.75 2.54
N THR A 182 -9.67 -17.15 3.29
CA THR A 182 -8.41 -17.63 2.73
C THR A 182 -7.87 -18.82 3.51
N GLU A 183 -7.07 -19.63 2.82
CA GLU A 183 -6.34 -20.73 3.44
C GLU A 183 -4.92 -20.27 3.77
N PHE A 184 -4.48 -20.53 5.00
CA PHE A 184 -3.10 -20.34 5.44
C PHE A 184 -2.48 -21.69 5.75
N THR A 185 -1.19 -21.79 5.52
CA THR A 185 -0.40 -22.93 5.97
C THR A 185 0.13 -22.60 7.37
N LEU A 186 -0.21 -23.38 8.36
CA LEU A 186 0.32 -23.28 9.71
C LEU A 186 1.79 -23.74 9.73
N GLU A 187 2.55 -23.37 10.78
CA GLU A 187 3.96 -23.79 10.96
C GLU A 187 4.17 -25.31 10.89
N ASP A 188 3.15 -26.10 11.24
CA ASP A 188 3.13 -27.56 11.18
C ASP A 188 2.73 -28.13 9.80
N GLY A 189 2.57 -27.27 8.79
CA GLY A 189 2.21 -27.62 7.41
C GLY A 189 0.72 -27.87 7.18
N ARG A 190 -0.14 -27.81 8.21
CA ARG A 190 -1.60 -27.95 8.06
C ARG A 190 -2.20 -26.69 7.43
N LYS A 191 -3.20 -26.89 6.56
CA LYS A 191 -3.99 -25.79 5.99
C LYS A 191 -5.16 -25.46 6.91
N SER A 192 -5.28 -24.20 7.29
CA SER A 192 -6.41 -23.68 8.06
C SER A 192 -7.16 -22.65 7.22
N LYS A 193 -8.51 -22.71 7.24
CA LYS A 193 -9.36 -21.69 6.63
C LYS A 193 -9.62 -20.62 7.65
N ILE A 194 -9.30 -19.39 7.31
CA ILE A 194 -9.60 -18.22 8.12
C ILE A 194 -10.63 -17.38 7.38
N SER A 195 -11.71 -17.07 8.09
CA SER A 195 -12.67 -16.04 7.71
C SER A 195 -12.52 -14.88 8.67
N ALA A 196 -12.16 -13.71 8.16
CA ALA A 196 -12.03 -12.50 8.95
C ALA A 196 -12.77 -11.34 8.28
N THR A 197 -13.49 -10.56 9.09
CA THR A 197 -14.14 -9.33 8.66
C THR A 197 -13.43 -8.16 9.33
N MET A 198 -12.99 -7.21 8.53
CA MET A 198 -12.27 -6.01 8.95
C MET A 198 -13.14 -4.78 8.67
N GLU A 199 -13.11 -3.82 9.58
CA GLU A 199 -13.75 -2.52 9.40
C GLU A 199 -12.98 -1.69 8.36
N ILE A 200 -13.69 -0.99 7.47
CA ILE A 200 -13.10 0.01 6.57
C ILE A 200 -13.37 1.39 7.16
N ARG A 201 -12.32 2.12 7.50
CA ARG A 201 -12.41 3.51 7.96
C ARG A 201 -12.25 4.48 6.81
N HIS A 202 -13.15 5.45 6.76
CA HIS A 202 -13.17 6.52 5.80
C HIS A 202 -12.56 7.79 6.43
N LEU A 203 -11.43 8.25 5.92
CA LEU A 203 -10.74 9.46 6.38
C LEU A 203 -11.15 10.71 5.58
N ILE A 204 -11.49 10.49 4.30
CA ILE A 204 -11.86 11.55 3.36
C ILE A 204 -13.14 11.08 2.65
N LYS A 205 -14.10 11.97 2.49
CA LYS A 205 -15.29 11.69 1.67
C LYS A 205 -14.86 11.51 0.21
N THR A 206 -14.93 10.29 -0.28
CA THR A 206 -14.65 9.97 -1.67
C THR A 206 -15.96 10.09 -2.47
N SER A 207 -16.07 11.11 -3.31
CA SER A 207 -17.15 11.15 -4.30
C SER A 207 -16.94 10.02 -5.31
N ASN A 208 -17.95 9.18 -5.51
CA ASN A 208 -17.96 8.15 -6.57
C ASN A 208 -17.97 8.83 -7.95
N THR A 209 -16.82 9.27 -8.40
CA THR A 209 -16.67 9.67 -9.81
C THR A 209 -16.66 8.37 -10.63
N LYS A 210 -17.77 8.08 -11.30
CA LYS A 210 -17.88 6.98 -12.26
C LYS A 210 -16.68 7.06 -13.20
N VAL A 211 -15.82 6.08 -13.16
CA VAL A 211 -14.68 5.93 -14.07
C VAL A 211 -15.22 5.97 -15.51
N LYS A 212 -14.98 7.07 -16.23
CA LYS A 212 -15.22 7.11 -17.67
C LYS A 212 -14.33 6.07 -18.31
N LYS A 213 -14.94 5.12 -19.04
CA LYS A 213 -14.22 4.13 -19.84
C LYS A 213 -13.21 4.83 -20.75
N PRO A 214 -11.98 4.32 -20.89
CA PRO A 214 -11.01 4.91 -21.80
C PRO A 214 -11.55 4.90 -23.23
N PHE A 215 -11.35 5.99 -23.93
CA PHE A 215 -11.71 6.16 -25.34
C PHE A 215 -11.14 4.99 -26.16
N SER A 216 -12.02 4.22 -26.82
CA SER A 216 -11.63 3.27 -27.83
C SER A 216 -11.14 4.04 -29.05
N THR A 217 -9.85 3.98 -29.32
CA THR A 217 -9.30 4.46 -30.60
C THR A 217 -9.84 3.59 -31.72
N SER A 218 -10.85 4.09 -32.42
CA SER A 218 -11.33 3.50 -33.67
C SER A 218 -10.21 3.58 -34.73
N LYS A 219 -9.63 2.47 -35.11
CA LYS A 219 -8.80 2.34 -36.30
C LYS A 219 -9.68 2.62 -37.52
N LYS A 220 -9.54 3.80 -38.10
CA LYS A 220 -10.02 4.06 -39.48
C LYS A 220 -9.17 3.23 -40.43
N SER A 221 -9.74 2.17 -40.96
CA SER A 221 -9.22 1.46 -42.13
C SER A 221 -9.40 2.35 -43.38
N GLY A 222 -8.33 3.01 -43.79
CA GLY A 222 -8.27 3.68 -45.10
C GLY A 222 -8.14 2.64 -46.20
N LYS A 223 -9.22 2.30 -46.87
CA LYS A 223 -9.17 1.70 -48.22
C LYS A 223 -8.78 2.80 -49.21
N GLY A 224 -7.55 2.78 -49.68
CA GLY A 224 -7.12 3.50 -50.85
C GLY A 224 -7.38 2.64 -52.09
N LYS A 225 -8.25 3.12 -52.95
CA LYS A 225 -8.41 2.62 -54.30
C LYS A 225 -7.42 3.35 -55.24
N LYS A 226 -6.94 2.55 -56.18
CA LYS A 226 -6.18 2.85 -57.43
C LYS A 226 -4.70 3.06 -57.27
#